data_3ea891a056efd1e503627027906d2ef6
#
_entry.id   3ea891a056efd1e503627027906d2ef6
#
_cell.length_a   1.000
_cell.length_b   1.000
_cell.length_c   1.000
_cell.angle_alpha   90.00
_cell.angle_beta   90.00
_cell.angle_gamma   90.00
#
_symmetry.space_group_name_H-M   'P 1'
#
loop_
_entity.id
_entity.type
_entity.pdbx_description
1 polymer ?
#
loop_
_entity_poly.entity_id
_entity_poly.type
_entity_poly.pdbx_seq_one_letter_code
_entity_poly.pdbx_strand_id
1 'polypeptide(L)'
;MAEMTKDTPKYIWPITVTTDRYGGGYSKGKFLTFNLLPWQVPEEIDGDDITCMDFWTGEGCKAYTIGKGSTASEAIEDLESQLRELDNRG
;
A
#
# COMPACT_ATOMS: atom_id res chain seq x y z
N MET A 1 -15.39 -8.79 -20.43
CA MET A 1 -14.68 -8.85 -21.11
C MET A 1 -13.34 -8.45 -20.93
N ALA A 2 -12.66 -8.56 -21.77
CA ALA A 2 -11.27 -8.32 -21.70
C ALA A 2 -10.95 -6.94 -21.24
N GLU A 3 -11.84 -6.04 -21.49
CA GLU A 3 -11.54 -4.70 -21.11
C GLU A 3 -11.36 -4.51 -19.66
N MET A 4 -12.05 -5.30 -18.88
CA MET A 4 -11.94 -5.12 -17.45
C MET A 4 -10.56 -5.41 -16.94
N THR A 5 -9.88 -6.30 -17.58
CA THR A 5 -8.56 -6.64 -17.09
C THR A 5 -7.53 -5.56 -17.37
N LYS A 6 -7.86 -4.63 -18.27
CA LYS A 6 -6.94 -3.55 -18.55
C LYS A 6 -6.85 -2.59 -17.38
N ASP A 7 -7.94 -2.44 -16.67
CA ASP A 7 -7.98 -1.46 -15.60
C ASP A 7 -7.29 -1.94 -14.33
N THR A 8 -7.29 -3.25 -14.11
CA THR A 8 -6.71 -3.78 -12.88
C THR A 8 -5.85 -4.99 -13.19
N PRO A 9 -4.54 -4.84 -13.14
CA PRO A 9 -3.64 -5.97 -13.43
C PRO A 9 -3.90 -7.12 -12.47
N LYS A 10 -3.75 -8.35 -12.96
CA LYS A 10 -3.99 -9.53 -12.16
C LYS A 10 -3.11 -9.57 -10.92
N TYR A 11 -1.87 -9.13 -11.05
CA TYR A 11 -0.93 -9.27 -9.94
C TYR A 11 -1.16 -8.30 -8.80
N ILE A 12 -2.09 -7.37 -8.96
CA ILE A 12 -2.37 -6.46 -7.85
C ILE A 12 -3.24 -7.11 -6.79
N TRP A 13 -3.95 -8.18 -7.15
CA TRP A 13 -4.81 -8.88 -6.19
C TRP A 13 -4.02 -9.92 -5.41
N PRO A 14 -4.28 -10.10 -4.12
CA PRO A 14 -5.31 -9.43 -3.34
C PRO A 14 -4.91 -8.01 -2.99
N ILE A 15 -5.90 -7.17 -2.71
CA ILE A 15 -5.67 -5.80 -2.29
C ILE A 15 -6.33 -5.59 -0.93
N THR A 16 -5.59 -5.01 -0.01
CA THR A 16 -6.15 -4.59 1.27
C THR A 16 -5.96 -3.09 1.38
N VAL A 17 -7.04 -2.37 1.67
CA VAL A 17 -7.01 -0.93 1.83
C VAL A 17 -7.27 -0.61 3.29
N THR A 18 -6.46 0.25 3.87
CA THR A 18 -6.66 0.66 5.25
C THR A 18 -6.34 2.14 5.39
N THR A 19 -6.76 2.73 6.50
CA THR A 19 -6.42 4.13 6.78
C THR A 19 -5.17 4.17 7.64
N ASP A 20 -4.41 5.26 7.50
CA ASP A 20 -3.25 5.46 8.35
C ASP A 20 -3.75 5.93 9.71
N ARG A 21 -3.33 5.26 10.77
CA ARG A 21 -3.74 5.59 12.13
C ARG A 21 -3.44 7.04 12.49
N TYR A 22 -2.34 7.58 11.98
CA TYR A 22 -1.91 8.94 12.32
C TYR A 22 -2.12 9.92 11.16
N GLY A 23 -3.07 9.62 10.29
CA GLY A 23 -3.49 10.54 9.25
C GLY A 23 -2.44 10.87 8.21
N GLY A 24 -1.44 10.02 8.06
CA GLY A 24 -0.37 10.25 7.09
C GLY A 24 0.85 10.93 7.68
N GLY A 25 0.88 11.11 9.00
CA GLY A 25 2.01 11.80 9.63
C GLY A 25 3.34 11.11 9.37
N TYR A 26 3.36 9.81 9.36
CA TYR A 26 4.60 9.07 9.11
C TYR A 26 4.65 8.46 7.71
N SER A 27 3.51 7.97 7.23
CA SER A 27 3.48 7.25 5.96
C SER A 27 3.36 8.14 4.74
N LYS A 28 2.86 9.35 4.92
CA LYS A 28 2.62 10.33 3.87
C LYS A 28 1.36 10.03 3.05
N GLY A 29 0.45 9.23 3.59
CA GLY A 29 -0.82 8.99 2.93
C GLY A 29 -1.91 8.69 3.94
N LYS A 30 -3.10 9.26 3.74
CA LYS A 30 -4.23 8.98 4.62
C LYS A 30 -4.76 7.58 4.44
N PHE A 31 -4.68 7.07 3.21
CA PHE A 31 -5.10 5.71 2.88
C PHE A 31 -3.89 4.93 2.39
N LEU A 32 -3.83 3.67 2.79
CA LEU A 32 -2.72 2.79 2.44
C LEU A 32 -3.28 1.54 1.78
N THR A 33 -2.61 1.08 0.74
CA THR A 33 -3.00 -0.16 0.08
C THR A 33 -1.84 -1.12 0.05
N PHE A 34 -2.16 -2.38 0.26
CA PHE A 34 -1.17 -3.45 0.29
C PHE A 34 -1.60 -4.55 -0.69
N ASN A 35 -0.64 -5.09 -1.40
CA ASN A 35 -0.88 -6.23 -2.28
C ASN A 35 -0.79 -7.51 -1.44
N LEU A 36 -1.62 -7.56 -0.39
CA LEU A 36 -1.60 -8.60 0.63
C LEU A 36 -3.02 -8.88 1.11
N LEU A 37 -3.20 -10.04 1.71
CA LEU A 37 -4.43 -10.33 2.41
C LEU A 37 -4.43 -9.57 3.73
N PRO A 38 -5.61 -9.30 4.31
CA PRO A 38 -5.67 -8.47 5.52
C PRO A 38 -4.79 -8.95 6.67
N TRP A 39 -4.69 -10.24 6.85
CA TRP A 39 -3.89 -10.77 7.96
C TRP A 39 -2.41 -10.80 7.67
N GLN A 40 -2.02 -10.45 6.43
CA GLN A 40 -0.61 -10.38 6.07
C GLN A 40 -0.07 -8.96 6.19
N VAL A 41 -0.95 -7.99 6.36
CA VAL A 41 -0.55 -6.59 6.49
C VAL A 41 0.20 -6.43 7.81
N PRO A 42 1.35 -5.75 7.82
CA PRO A 42 2.14 -5.62 9.04
C PRO A 42 1.38 -4.87 10.13
N GLU A 43 1.43 -5.42 11.35
CA GLU A 43 0.73 -4.82 12.47
C GLU A 43 1.31 -3.48 12.88
N GLU A 44 2.55 -3.24 12.53
CA GLU A 44 3.25 -2.01 12.90
C GLU A 44 2.55 -0.76 12.39
N ILE A 45 1.82 -0.88 11.28
CA ILE A 45 1.14 0.30 10.74
C ILE A 45 0.02 0.78 11.65
N ASP A 46 -0.42 -0.08 12.56
CA ASP A 46 -1.48 0.27 13.49
C ASP A 46 -0.96 0.29 14.93
N GLY A 47 0.34 0.32 15.10
CA GLY A 47 0.96 0.35 16.40
C GLY A 47 0.99 1.74 17.01
N ASP A 48 1.71 1.88 18.12
CA ASP A 48 1.81 3.19 18.76
C ASP A 48 2.76 4.09 17.95
N ASP A 49 2.93 5.31 18.42
CA ASP A 49 3.73 6.33 17.74
C ASP A 49 5.12 5.84 17.35
N ILE A 50 5.81 5.28 18.33
CA ILE A 50 7.20 4.85 18.10
C ILE A 50 7.26 3.71 17.11
N THR A 51 6.36 2.75 17.24
CA THR A 51 6.31 1.60 16.35
C THR A 51 6.01 2.03 14.92
N CYS A 52 5.04 2.93 14.74
CA CYS A 52 4.70 3.45 13.42
C CYS A 52 5.85 4.24 12.83
N MET A 53 6.45 5.11 13.63
CA MET A 53 7.56 5.91 13.15
C MET A 53 8.72 5.01 12.68
N ASP A 54 9.06 4.01 13.48
CA ASP A 54 10.15 3.11 13.13
C ASP A 54 9.85 2.34 11.85
N PHE A 55 8.61 1.91 11.68
CA PHE A 55 8.23 1.17 10.47
C PHE A 55 8.39 2.05 9.23
N TRP A 56 7.85 3.28 9.29
CA TRP A 56 7.83 4.14 8.10
C TRP A 56 9.15 4.82 7.80
N THR A 57 9.96 5.09 8.82
CA THR A 57 11.24 5.78 8.60
C THR A 57 12.42 4.82 8.52
N GLY A 58 12.23 3.58 8.93
CA GLY A 58 13.30 2.57 8.92
C GLY A 58 13.17 1.63 7.75
N GLU A 59 13.61 0.40 7.97
CA GLU A 59 13.62 -0.61 6.90
C GLU A 59 12.32 -1.40 6.79
N GLY A 60 11.47 -1.33 7.80
CA GLY A 60 10.25 -2.13 7.82
C GLY A 60 9.38 -1.94 6.60
N CYS A 61 9.12 -0.69 6.23
CA CYS A 61 8.23 -0.40 5.12
C CYS A 61 8.84 -0.80 3.77
N LYS A 62 10.14 -0.93 3.70
CA LYS A 62 10.80 -1.27 2.44
C LYS A 62 10.58 -2.72 2.02
N ALA A 63 10.14 -3.55 2.94
CA ALA A 63 9.85 -4.95 2.64
C ALA A 63 8.54 -5.12 1.86
N TYR A 64 7.77 -4.04 1.73
CA TYR A 64 6.44 -4.11 1.13
C TYR A 64 6.28 -3.09 0.01
N THR A 65 5.39 -3.40 -0.93
CA THR A 65 4.96 -2.41 -1.91
C THR A 65 3.66 -1.81 -1.38
N ILE A 66 3.69 -0.53 -1.07
CA ILE A 66 2.58 0.12 -0.40
C ILE A 66 2.10 1.32 -1.21
N GLY A 67 0.83 1.33 -1.56
CA GLY A 67 0.23 2.47 -2.25
C GLY A 67 -0.29 3.46 -1.23
N LYS A 68 -0.17 4.73 -1.51
CA LYS A 68 -0.56 5.81 -0.61
C LYS A 68 -1.38 6.85 -1.34
N GLY A 69 -2.37 7.41 -0.67
CA GLY A 69 -3.18 8.45 -1.28
C GLY A 69 -4.05 9.15 -0.27
N SER A 70 -4.67 10.23 -0.70
CA SER A 70 -5.61 10.97 0.14
C SER A 70 -6.98 10.32 0.13
N THR A 71 -7.23 9.44 -0.82
CA THR A 71 -8.46 8.67 -0.90
C THR A 71 -8.09 7.21 -1.17
N ALA A 72 -9.05 6.32 -0.96
CA ALA A 72 -8.82 4.90 -1.24
C ALA A 72 -8.47 4.68 -2.70
N SER A 73 -9.16 5.37 -3.61
CA SER A 73 -8.89 5.25 -5.04
C SER A 73 -7.47 5.66 -5.39
N GLU A 74 -7.02 6.77 -4.83
CA GLU A 74 -5.66 7.23 -5.09
C GLU A 74 -4.62 6.26 -4.57
N ALA A 75 -4.87 5.69 -3.40
CA ALA A 75 -3.95 4.72 -2.82
C ALA A 75 -3.88 3.46 -3.68
N ILE A 76 -5.01 3.01 -4.22
CA ILE A 76 -5.03 1.85 -5.11
C ILE A 76 -4.27 2.15 -6.40
N GLU A 77 -4.49 3.34 -6.97
CA GLU A 77 -3.79 3.74 -8.19
C GLU A 77 -2.28 3.81 -7.97
N ASP A 78 -1.88 4.28 -6.81
CA ASP A 78 -0.47 4.35 -6.49
C ASP A 78 0.13 2.95 -6.38
N LEU A 79 -0.57 2.02 -5.74
CA LEU A 79 -0.11 0.64 -5.66
C LEU A 79 0.00 0.03 -7.05
N GLU A 80 -1.00 0.24 -7.89
CA GLU A 80 -1.01 -0.25 -9.25
C GLU A 80 0.20 0.26 -10.03
N SER A 81 0.45 1.55 -9.90
CA SER A 81 1.56 2.18 -10.60
C SER A 81 2.89 1.59 -10.18
N GLN A 82 3.08 1.37 -8.88
CA GLN A 82 4.31 0.79 -8.37
C GLN A 82 4.51 -0.64 -8.86
N LEU A 83 3.43 -1.42 -8.87
CA LEU A 83 3.52 -2.81 -9.31
C LEU A 83 3.82 -2.91 -10.80
N ARG A 84 3.24 -2.01 -11.59
CA ARG A 84 3.54 -1.97 -13.02
C ARG A 84 5.00 -1.63 -13.27
N GLU A 85 5.54 -0.71 -12.48
CA GLU A 85 6.91 -0.33 -12.62
C GLU A 85 7.84 -1.49 -12.29
N LEU A 86 7.53 -2.23 -11.24
CA LEU A 86 8.31 -3.41 -10.89
C LEU A 86 8.25 -4.47 -11.97
N ASP A 87 7.07 -4.66 -12.56
CA ASP A 87 6.89 -5.62 -13.64
C ASP A 87 7.71 -5.24 -14.86
N ASN A 88 7.74 -3.94 -15.18
CA ASN A 88 8.49 -3.46 -16.33
C ASN A 88 9.99 -3.60 -16.16
N ARG A 89 10.46 -3.59 -14.96
CA ARG A 89 11.88 -3.73 -14.70
C ARG A 89 12.33 -5.19 -14.81
N GLY A 90 11.40 -6.05 -14.52
CA GLY A 90 11.69 -7.45 -14.45
C GLY A 90 11.94 -8.07 -15.78
#